data_471f17dafa05f18ed1ebf71d599668a2
#
_entry.id   471f17dafa05f18ed1ebf71d599668a2
#
_cell.length_a   1.000
_cell.length_b   1.000
_cell.length_c   1.000
_cell.angle_alpha   90.00
_cell.angle_beta   90.00
_cell.angle_gamma   90.00
#
_symmetry.space_group_name_H-M   'P 1'
#
loop_
_entity.id
_entity.type
_entity.pdbx_description
1 polymer ?
#
loop_
_entity_poly.entity_id
_entity_poly.type
_entity_poly.pdbx_seq_one_letter_code
_entity_poly.pdbx_strand_id
1 'polypeptide(L)'
;WQIELHGDVKNGKLVALHEKDKFWDRKEADRSYSNAKGKNGTIAEVKRDQFQQAPPHPFDLTTLQTEAYRCFGAPPKTTLEIAQELYTSGLISYPRTSSQQLPPTIGYSKVLTALSQQQEYSALCKKLLSKGGLRPRNGKKTDPAHPAIYPTGLKPKSHDKRSQKIYDLVVRRFLATFADAATRETMTAKINVNDELFVAAGSTGGEEGRRFM
;
A
#
# COMPACT_ATOMS: atom_id res chain seq x y z
N TRP A 1 -16.47 -1.64 24.89
CA TRP A 1 -15.59 -2.81 25.03
C TRP A 1 -15.53 -3.55 23.70
N GLN A 2 -14.41 -4.23 23.45
CA GLN A 2 -14.28 -5.17 22.34
C GLN A 2 -13.86 -6.53 22.93
N ILE A 3 -14.35 -7.60 22.33
CA ILE A 3 -14.00 -8.98 22.72
C ILE A 3 -13.18 -9.57 21.58
N GLU A 4 -12.00 -10.04 21.91
CA GLU A 4 -11.06 -10.64 20.98
C GLU A 4 -10.89 -12.13 21.30
N LEU A 5 -11.05 -12.97 20.32
CA LEU A 5 -10.82 -14.41 20.39
C LEU A 5 -9.37 -14.71 19.98
N HIS A 6 -8.62 -15.32 20.87
CA HIS A 6 -7.32 -15.92 20.56
C HIS A 6 -7.46 -17.44 20.62
N GLY A 7 -7.28 -18.09 19.49
CA GLY A 7 -7.42 -19.54 19.37
C GLY A 7 -6.22 -20.19 18.71
N ASP A 8 -5.92 -21.42 19.10
CA ASP A 8 -4.93 -22.26 18.43
C ASP A 8 -5.61 -23.07 17.32
N VAL A 9 -5.02 -23.05 16.13
CA VAL A 9 -5.45 -23.84 14.97
C VAL A 9 -4.31 -24.73 14.50
N LYS A 10 -4.63 -25.76 13.71
CA LYS A 10 -3.66 -26.77 13.26
C LYS A 10 -2.34 -26.20 12.72
N ASN A 11 -2.37 -25.01 12.09
CA ASN A 11 -1.21 -24.41 11.42
C ASN A 11 -0.83 -23.02 12.00
N GLY A 12 -1.20 -22.70 13.24
CA GLY A 12 -0.83 -21.41 13.86
C GLY A 12 -1.87 -20.88 14.86
N LYS A 13 -1.85 -19.57 15.02
CA LYS A 13 -2.78 -18.86 15.92
C LYS A 13 -3.80 -18.10 15.10
N LEU A 14 -5.03 -18.10 15.56
CA LEU A 14 -6.14 -17.34 15.01
C LEU A 14 -6.48 -16.19 15.97
N VAL A 15 -6.65 -15.01 15.42
CA VAL A 15 -7.19 -13.85 16.13
C VAL A 15 -8.45 -13.40 15.42
N ALA A 16 -9.56 -13.28 16.15
CA ALA A 16 -10.84 -12.86 15.62
C ALA A 16 -11.52 -11.87 16.56
N LEU A 17 -12.26 -10.93 16.02
CA LEU A 17 -13.09 -10.00 16.79
C LEU A 17 -14.51 -10.51 16.87
N HIS A 18 -15.18 -10.24 17.99
CA HIS A 18 -16.60 -10.55 18.12
C HIS A 18 -17.41 -9.85 17.01
N GLU A 19 -18.43 -10.52 16.44
CA GLU A 19 -19.22 -9.99 15.31
C GLU A 19 -19.84 -8.63 15.62
N LYS A 20 -20.20 -8.36 16.86
CA LYS A 20 -20.75 -7.06 17.28
C LYS A 20 -19.74 -5.91 17.28
N ASP A 21 -18.45 -6.14 17.01
CA ASP A 21 -17.34 -5.17 17.01
C ASP A 21 -17.21 -4.40 18.34
N LYS A 22 -18.24 -3.66 18.77
CA LYS A 22 -18.24 -2.82 19.99
C LYS A 22 -19.45 -3.08 20.87
N PHE A 23 -19.19 -3.32 22.14
CA PHE A 23 -20.18 -3.38 23.20
C PHE A 23 -20.21 -2.05 23.96
N TRP A 24 -21.37 -1.43 24.03
CA TRP A 24 -21.57 -0.17 24.75
C TRP A 24 -22.04 -0.41 26.20
N ASP A 25 -22.66 -1.56 26.47
CA ASP A 25 -23.03 -2.01 27.81
C ASP A 25 -22.03 -3.04 28.32
N ARG A 26 -21.49 -2.76 29.49
CA ARG A 26 -20.52 -3.65 30.18
C ARG A 26 -21.13 -5.01 30.52
N LYS A 27 -22.36 -5.03 31.00
CA LYS A 27 -23.01 -6.30 31.39
C LYS A 27 -23.19 -7.23 30.20
N GLU A 28 -23.50 -6.66 29.04
CA GLU A 28 -23.58 -7.41 27.79
C GLU A 28 -22.21 -7.95 27.38
N ALA A 29 -21.16 -7.12 27.43
CA ALA A 29 -19.79 -7.56 27.15
C ALA A 29 -19.33 -8.67 28.09
N ASP A 30 -19.58 -8.53 29.39
CA ASP A 30 -19.20 -9.53 30.41
C ASP A 30 -19.95 -10.85 30.18
N ARG A 31 -21.23 -10.80 29.75
CA ARG A 31 -22.02 -12.00 29.41
C ARG A 31 -21.42 -12.73 28.20
N SER A 32 -21.20 -12.05 27.09
CA SER A 32 -20.64 -12.65 25.88
C SER A 32 -19.22 -13.18 26.12
N TYR A 33 -18.40 -12.45 26.88
CA TYR A 33 -17.08 -12.91 27.28
C TYR A 33 -17.14 -14.20 28.11
N SER A 34 -18.02 -14.26 29.10
CA SER A 34 -18.19 -15.42 29.95
C SER A 34 -18.72 -16.66 29.18
N ASN A 35 -19.58 -16.43 28.20
CA ASN A 35 -20.08 -17.48 27.34
C ASN A 35 -18.98 -18.14 26.49
N ALA A 36 -18.05 -17.32 25.95
CA ALA A 36 -17.02 -17.80 25.02
C ALA A 36 -15.73 -18.25 25.74
N LYS A 37 -15.44 -17.72 26.94
CA LYS A 37 -14.17 -17.96 27.65
C LYS A 37 -13.88 -19.43 27.90
N GLY A 38 -12.73 -19.91 27.40
CA GLY A 38 -12.25 -21.28 27.63
C GLY A 38 -13.05 -22.36 26.88
N LYS A 39 -13.89 -21.96 25.92
CA LYS A 39 -14.65 -22.89 25.10
C LYS A 39 -13.97 -23.13 23.75
N ASN A 40 -14.22 -24.28 23.15
CA ASN A 40 -13.77 -24.58 21.80
C ASN A 40 -14.66 -23.87 20.77
N GLY A 41 -14.05 -23.32 19.72
CA GLY A 41 -14.74 -22.73 18.61
C GLY A 41 -14.83 -23.69 17.41
N THR A 42 -15.89 -23.54 16.65
CA THR A 42 -16.08 -24.21 15.35
C THR A 42 -16.16 -23.18 14.23
N ILE A 43 -15.59 -23.49 13.08
CA ILE A 43 -15.73 -22.62 11.90
C ILE A 43 -17.15 -22.80 11.36
N ALA A 44 -17.96 -21.77 11.47
CA ALA A 44 -19.34 -21.76 10.98
C ALA A 44 -19.43 -21.43 9.49
N GLU A 45 -18.59 -20.52 9.01
CA GLU A 45 -18.57 -20.07 7.62
C GLU A 45 -17.18 -19.64 7.19
N VAL A 46 -16.79 -19.91 5.94
CA VAL A 46 -15.61 -19.32 5.30
C VAL A 46 -16.05 -18.73 3.97
N LYS A 47 -15.91 -17.41 3.84
CA LYS A 47 -16.19 -16.67 2.62
C LYS A 47 -14.90 -16.20 1.99
N ARG A 48 -14.78 -16.36 0.66
CA ARG A 48 -13.66 -15.86 -0.13
C ARG A 48 -14.20 -14.95 -1.22
N ASP A 49 -13.73 -13.71 -1.23
CA ASP A 49 -14.11 -12.73 -2.24
C ASP A 49 -12.85 -12.28 -2.99
N GLN A 50 -12.92 -12.31 -4.31
CA GLN A 50 -11.85 -11.77 -5.15
C GLN A 50 -12.26 -10.42 -5.70
N PHE A 51 -11.32 -9.48 -5.69
CA PHE A 51 -11.53 -8.16 -6.29
C PHE A 51 -10.27 -7.67 -7.02
N GLN A 52 -10.49 -6.80 -8.00
CA GLN A 52 -9.41 -6.16 -8.74
C GLN A 52 -8.99 -4.87 -8.05
N GLN A 53 -7.75 -4.85 -7.56
CA GLN A 53 -7.14 -3.64 -7.04
C GLN A 53 -6.44 -2.90 -8.16
N ALA A 54 -6.99 -1.76 -8.53
CA ALA A 54 -6.37 -0.92 -9.54
C ALA A 54 -5.02 -0.35 -9.06
N PRO A 55 -4.08 -0.05 -9.99
CA PRO A 55 -2.82 0.62 -9.68
C PRO A 55 -3.03 1.93 -8.91
N PRO A 56 -2.07 2.37 -8.08
CA PRO A 56 -2.16 3.65 -7.40
C PRO A 56 -2.02 4.81 -8.40
N HIS A 57 -2.48 6.00 -8.00
CA HIS A 57 -2.18 7.24 -8.73
C HIS A 57 -0.77 7.74 -8.43
N PRO A 58 -0.17 8.52 -9.34
CA PRO A 58 1.07 9.24 -9.07
C PRO A 58 0.98 10.10 -7.81
N PHE A 59 2.10 10.35 -7.17
CA PHE A 59 2.14 11.21 -5.99
C PHE A 59 1.92 12.69 -6.33
N ASP A 60 0.98 13.32 -5.62
CA ASP A 60 1.04 14.73 -5.25
C ASP A 60 1.81 14.87 -3.92
N LEU A 61 2.08 16.09 -3.46
CA LEU A 61 2.81 16.31 -2.21
C LEU A 61 2.10 15.66 -1.01
N THR A 62 0.81 15.84 -0.89
CA THR A 62 0.02 15.31 0.25
C THR A 62 0.07 13.79 0.32
N THR A 63 -0.09 13.11 -0.82
CA THR A 63 -0.06 11.64 -0.86
C THR A 63 1.34 11.09 -0.65
N LEU A 64 2.41 11.80 -1.10
CA LEU A 64 3.79 11.44 -0.77
C LEU A 64 4.04 11.53 0.73
N GLN A 65 3.64 12.62 1.37
CA GLN A 65 3.79 12.82 2.82
C GLN A 65 3.04 11.76 3.63
N THR A 66 1.78 11.47 3.25
CA THR A 66 0.97 10.44 3.90
C THR A 66 1.62 9.06 3.80
N GLU A 67 2.11 8.70 2.62
CA GLU A 67 2.72 7.39 2.40
C GLU A 67 4.09 7.28 3.10
N ALA A 68 4.89 8.34 3.10
CA ALA A 68 6.15 8.39 3.83
C ALA A 68 5.96 8.25 5.35
N TYR A 69 4.91 8.87 5.89
CA TYR A 69 4.56 8.70 7.30
C TYR A 69 4.11 7.26 7.58
N ARG A 70 3.24 6.70 6.75
CA ARG A 70 2.74 5.32 6.89
C ARG A 70 3.87 4.28 6.84
N CYS A 71 4.82 4.43 5.93
CA CYS A 71 5.89 3.45 5.70
C CYS A 71 7.08 3.61 6.64
N PHE A 72 7.41 4.84 7.01
CA PHE A 72 8.68 5.17 7.68
C PHE A 72 8.53 6.03 8.92
N GLY A 73 7.31 6.44 9.30
CA GLY A 73 7.07 7.41 10.37
C GLY A 73 7.63 8.82 10.07
N ALA A 74 7.92 9.14 8.79
CA ALA A 74 8.52 10.42 8.42
C ALA A 74 7.49 11.56 8.51
N PRO A 75 7.71 12.59 9.35
CA PRO A 75 6.79 13.71 9.45
C PRO A 75 6.64 14.45 8.11
N PRO A 76 5.46 15.06 7.82
CA PRO A 76 5.23 15.80 6.58
C PRO A 76 6.28 16.87 6.27
N LYS A 77 6.70 17.63 7.28
CA LYS A 77 7.76 18.64 7.14
C LYS A 77 9.07 18.02 6.65
N THR A 78 9.55 16.98 7.33
CA THR A 78 10.80 16.27 6.97
C THR A 78 10.71 15.64 5.59
N THR A 79 9.54 15.04 5.24
CA THR A 79 9.34 14.49 3.90
C THR A 79 9.46 15.55 2.81
N LEU A 80 8.92 16.76 3.03
CA LEU A 80 9.01 17.86 2.09
C LEU A 80 10.46 18.38 1.96
N GLU A 81 11.18 18.52 3.08
CA GLU A 81 12.59 18.95 3.09
C GLU A 81 13.44 17.97 2.25
N ILE A 82 13.32 16.68 2.50
CA ILE A 82 14.02 15.64 1.73
C ILE A 82 13.60 15.65 0.24
N ALA A 83 12.32 15.76 -0.05
CA ALA A 83 11.85 15.82 -1.44
C ALA A 83 12.40 17.06 -2.17
N GLN A 84 12.56 18.20 -1.46
CA GLN A 84 13.17 19.39 -2.02
C GLN A 84 14.67 19.19 -2.31
N GLU A 85 15.40 18.51 -1.45
CA GLU A 85 16.81 18.14 -1.68
C GLU A 85 16.95 17.18 -2.88
N LEU A 86 16.07 16.19 -2.99
CA LEU A 86 16.06 15.28 -4.14
C LEU A 86 15.78 16.02 -5.45
N TYR A 87 14.87 16.99 -5.42
CA TYR A 87 14.58 17.84 -6.57
C TYR A 87 15.78 18.73 -6.97
N THR A 88 16.41 19.43 -6.03
CA THR A 88 17.58 20.25 -6.31
C THR A 88 18.77 19.43 -6.80
N SER A 89 18.85 18.16 -6.42
CA SER A 89 19.82 17.18 -6.92
C SER A 89 19.43 16.59 -8.29
N GLY A 90 18.30 17.00 -8.87
CA GLY A 90 17.82 16.52 -10.17
C GLY A 90 17.29 15.10 -10.16
N LEU A 91 17.01 14.49 -9.01
CA LEU A 91 16.61 13.08 -8.88
C LEU A 91 15.11 12.87 -9.05
N ILE A 92 14.30 13.84 -8.68
CA ILE A 92 12.84 13.83 -8.86
C ILE A 92 12.35 15.15 -9.46
N SER A 93 11.12 15.17 -9.95
CA SER A 93 10.42 16.40 -10.37
C SER A 93 10.07 17.29 -9.16
N TYR A 94 9.59 18.51 -9.43
CA TYR A 94 9.22 19.48 -8.41
C TYR A 94 8.18 18.91 -7.42
N PRO A 95 8.48 18.87 -6.11
CA PRO A 95 7.65 18.14 -5.16
C PRO A 95 6.43 18.94 -4.65
N ARG A 96 6.42 20.28 -4.78
CA ARG A 96 5.29 21.11 -4.33
C ARG A 96 4.23 21.18 -5.42
N THR A 97 3.57 20.07 -5.69
CA THR A 97 2.50 19.97 -6.68
C THR A 97 1.26 19.31 -6.08
N SER A 98 0.10 19.75 -6.53
CA SER A 98 -1.19 19.11 -6.25
C SER A 98 -1.58 18.08 -7.32
N SER A 99 -0.82 18.00 -8.41
CA SER A 99 -1.13 17.15 -9.57
C SER A 99 -0.93 15.67 -9.28
N GLN A 100 -1.82 14.85 -9.82
CA GLN A 100 -1.72 13.41 -9.93
C GLN A 100 -1.64 12.98 -11.41
N GLN A 101 -1.15 13.87 -12.26
CA GLN A 101 -1.05 13.66 -13.70
C GLN A 101 0.41 13.50 -14.12
N LEU A 102 0.68 12.47 -14.89
CA LEU A 102 1.93 12.26 -15.60
C LEU A 102 1.65 12.46 -17.10
N PRO A 103 1.97 13.60 -17.69
CA PRO A 103 1.76 13.81 -19.11
C PRO A 103 2.78 13.02 -19.96
N PRO A 104 2.41 12.58 -21.18
CA PRO A 104 3.32 11.81 -22.05
C PRO A 104 4.63 12.53 -22.40
N THR A 105 4.64 13.86 -22.33
CA THR A 105 5.83 14.70 -22.57
C THR A 105 7.01 14.41 -21.63
N ILE A 106 6.77 13.72 -20.49
CA ILE A 106 7.84 13.25 -19.59
C ILE A 106 8.76 12.24 -20.29
N GLY A 107 8.26 11.48 -21.26
CA GLY A 107 9.04 10.46 -21.95
C GLY A 107 9.28 9.22 -21.06
N TYR A 108 8.21 8.53 -20.68
CA TYR A 108 8.25 7.39 -19.72
C TYR A 108 9.29 6.33 -20.06
N SER A 109 9.41 5.97 -21.35
CA SER A 109 10.41 4.98 -21.80
C SER A 109 11.83 5.41 -21.48
N LYS A 110 12.17 6.70 -21.65
CA LYS A 110 13.49 7.24 -21.31
C LYS A 110 13.76 7.12 -19.81
N VAL A 111 12.80 7.51 -18.98
CA VAL A 111 12.92 7.41 -17.51
C VAL A 111 13.06 5.95 -17.08
N LEU A 112 12.22 5.05 -17.61
CA LEU A 112 12.28 3.61 -17.28
C LEU A 112 13.59 2.98 -17.74
N THR A 113 14.11 3.35 -18.93
CA THR A 113 15.41 2.86 -19.41
C THR A 113 16.54 3.30 -18.48
N ALA A 114 16.55 4.56 -18.03
CA ALA A 114 17.54 5.04 -17.08
C ALA A 114 17.43 4.33 -15.71
N LEU A 115 16.21 4.16 -15.19
CA LEU A 115 15.97 3.41 -13.95
C LEU A 115 16.35 1.94 -14.07
N SER A 116 16.26 1.32 -15.25
CA SER A 116 16.64 -0.08 -15.46
C SER A 116 18.12 -0.36 -15.27
N GLN A 117 18.97 0.67 -15.28
CA GLN A 117 20.40 0.57 -14.97
C GLN A 117 20.68 0.47 -13.46
N GLN A 118 19.66 0.75 -12.62
CA GLN A 118 19.73 0.58 -11.18
C GLN A 118 19.23 -0.82 -10.82
N GLN A 119 20.08 -1.61 -10.15
CA GLN A 119 19.82 -3.04 -9.90
C GLN A 119 18.47 -3.28 -9.21
N GLU A 120 18.11 -2.41 -8.27
CA GLU A 120 16.89 -2.49 -7.47
C GLU A 120 15.60 -2.38 -8.31
N TYR A 121 15.66 -1.69 -9.46
CA TYR A 121 14.48 -1.42 -10.31
C TYR A 121 14.54 -2.15 -11.66
N SER A 122 15.69 -2.73 -11.99
CA SER A 122 15.98 -3.28 -13.33
C SER A 122 14.90 -4.26 -13.82
N ALA A 123 14.55 -5.24 -12.99
CA ALA A 123 13.57 -6.26 -13.37
C ALA A 123 12.18 -5.68 -13.66
N LEU A 124 11.72 -4.76 -12.81
CA LEU A 124 10.42 -4.10 -12.96
C LEU A 124 10.38 -3.19 -14.20
N CYS A 125 11.42 -2.39 -14.40
CA CYS A 125 11.53 -1.52 -15.56
C CYS A 125 11.55 -2.30 -16.88
N LYS A 126 12.33 -3.39 -16.95
CA LYS A 126 12.38 -4.27 -18.13
C LYS A 126 11.01 -4.90 -18.41
N LYS A 127 10.29 -5.37 -17.37
CA LYS A 127 8.93 -5.91 -17.52
C LYS A 127 7.96 -4.86 -18.10
N LEU A 128 8.01 -3.61 -17.62
CA LEU A 128 7.16 -2.54 -18.11
C LEU A 128 7.51 -2.13 -19.56
N LEU A 129 8.80 -2.02 -19.87
CA LEU A 129 9.26 -1.68 -21.22
C LEU A 129 8.91 -2.76 -22.26
N SER A 130 9.01 -4.05 -21.90
CA SER A 130 8.66 -5.15 -22.80
C SER A 130 7.17 -5.23 -23.10
N LYS A 131 6.31 -4.77 -22.18
CA LYS A 131 4.86 -4.78 -22.36
C LYS A 131 4.41 -3.77 -23.43
N GLY A 132 5.14 -2.67 -23.60
CA GLY A 132 4.74 -1.55 -24.48
C GLY A 132 3.51 -0.79 -23.97
N GLY A 133 3.08 0.22 -24.72
CA GLY A 133 1.83 0.94 -24.46
C GLY A 133 1.76 1.60 -23.08
N LEU A 134 2.87 2.16 -22.59
CA LEU A 134 2.99 2.77 -21.27
C LEU A 134 1.91 3.86 -21.04
N ARG A 135 0.94 3.54 -20.21
CA ARG A 135 -0.13 4.46 -19.81
C ARG A 135 -0.24 4.46 -18.28
N PRO A 136 0.18 5.56 -17.60
CA PRO A 136 0.05 5.64 -16.16
C PRO A 136 -1.42 5.79 -15.78
N ARG A 137 -1.81 5.20 -14.65
CA ARG A 137 -3.12 5.46 -14.08
C ARG A 137 -3.11 6.82 -13.38
N ASN A 138 -3.40 7.87 -14.14
CA ASN A 138 -3.51 9.23 -13.61
C ASN A 138 -4.68 9.37 -12.63
N GLY A 139 -4.52 10.24 -11.62
CA GLY A 139 -5.60 10.62 -10.72
C GLY A 139 -6.48 11.73 -11.30
N LYS A 140 -7.37 12.31 -10.49
CA LYS A 140 -8.26 13.40 -10.91
C LYS A 140 -7.67 14.78 -10.66
N LYS A 141 -6.70 14.90 -9.74
CA LYS A 141 -6.13 16.19 -9.36
C LYS A 141 -5.15 16.70 -10.41
N THR A 142 -5.22 17.97 -10.69
CA THR A 142 -4.35 18.68 -11.64
C THR A 142 -3.67 19.86 -10.95
N ASP A 143 -2.57 20.31 -11.52
CA ASP A 143 -1.87 21.53 -11.16
C ASP A 143 -1.51 22.25 -12.46
N PRO A 144 -1.75 23.58 -12.59
CA PRO A 144 -1.53 24.30 -13.83
C PRO A 144 -0.06 24.40 -14.24
N ALA A 145 0.86 24.31 -13.28
CA ALA A 145 2.28 24.53 -13.50
C ALA A 145 3.13 23.25 -13.51
N HIS A 146 2.75 22.26 -12.71
CA HIS A 146 3.60 21.09 -12.48
C HIS A 146 2.86 19.76 -12.61
N PRO A 147 3.49 18.74 -13.19
CA PRO A 147 2.97 17.37 -13.17
C PRO A 147 3.06 16.78 -11.76
N ALA A 148 2.57 15.55 -11.60
CA ALA A 148 2.80 14.75 -10.41
C ALA A 148 4.30 14.53 -10.13
N ILE A 149 4.63 14.09 -8.92
CA ILE A 149 6.02 13.78 -8.52
C ILE A 149 6.46 12.49 -9.21
N TYR A 150 7.59 12.53 -9.93
CA TYR A 150 8.17 11.38 -10.62
C TYR A 150 9.70 11.41 -10.57
N PRO A 151 10.39 10.26 -10.70
CA PRO A 151 11.84 10.19 -10.76
C PRO A 151 12.34 10.59 -12.15
N THR A 152 13.51 11.23 -12.21
CA THR A 152 14.15 11.60 -13.48
C THR A 152 14.89 10.43 -14.15
N GLY A 153 15.17 9.37 -13.40
CA GLY A 153 15.98 8.24 -13.83
C GLY A 153 17.44 8.31 -13.34
N LEU A 154 17.89 9.45 -12.86
CA LEU A 154 19.25 9.59 -12.31
C LEU A 154 19.40 8.76 -11.03
N LYS A 155 20.60 8.18 -10.84
CA LYS A 155 20.95 7.44 -9.64
C LYS A 155 21.47 8.37 -8.55
N PRO A 156 20.98 8.28 -7.29
CA PRO A 156 21.57 8.99 -6.17
C PRO A 156 23.04 8.60 -5.97
N LYS A 157 23.95 9.58 -5.99
CA LYS A 157 25.39 9.34 -5.81
C LYS A 157 25.78 9.17 -4.34
N SER A 158 25.27 10.03 -3.48
CA SER A 158 25.48 9.98 -2.04
C SER A 158 24.33 10.69 -1.35
N HIS A 159 23.50 9.92 -0.68
CA HIS A 159 22.37 10.44 0.09
C HIS A 159 22.26 9.63 1.38
N ASP A 160 21.76 10.26 2.44
CA ASP A 160 21.50 9.56 3.68
C ASP A 160 20.39 8.49 3.51
N LYS A 161 20.26 7.61 4.50
CA LYS A 161 19.27 6.52 4.46
C LYS A 161 17.81 7.01 4.36
N ARG A 162 17.52 8.23 4.87
CA ARG A 162 16.15 8.79 4.82
C ARG A 162 15.84 9.28 3.42
N SER A 163 16.76 10.00 2.80
CA SER A 163 16.64 10.46 1.41
C SER A 163 16.53 9.29 0.43
N GLN A 164 17.31 8.22 0.65
CA GLN A 164 17.19 6.99 -0.16
C GLN A 164 15.80 6.35 -0.05
N LYS A 165 15.20 6.29 1.16
CA LYS A 165 13.85 5.76 1.36
C LYS A 165 12.77 6.58 0.64
N ILE A 166 12.87 7.90 0.67
CA ILE A 166 11.91 8.77 -0.03
C ILE A 166 12.09 8.67 -1.55
N TYR A 167 13.32 8.60 -2.04
CA TYR A 167 13.60 8.37 -3.46
C TYR A 167 13.03 7.01 -3.91
N ASP A 168 13.31 5.92 -3.21
CA ASP A 168 12.77 4.59 -3.50
C ASP A 168 11.23 4.58 -3.51
N LEU A 169 10.61 5.27 -2.55
CA LEU A 169 9.15 5.40 -2.50
C LEU A 169 8.60 6.10 -3.76
N VAL A 170 9.24 7.17 -4.22
CA VAL A 170 8.84 7.89 -5.44
C VAL A 170 9.03 6.99 -6.66
N VAL A 171 10.16 6.29 -6.79
CA VAL A 171 10.41 5.37 -7.91
C VAL A 171 9.38 4.24 -7.94
N ARG A 172 9.16 3.56 -6.81
CA ARG A 172 8.18 2.45 -6.74
C ARG A 172 6.77 2.92 -7.06
N ARG A 173 6.35 4.09 -6.57
CA ARG A 173 5.05 4.66 -6.92
C ARG A 173 4.95 4.95 -8.42
N PHE A 174 5.95 5.54 -9.01
CA PHE A 174 5.99 5.79 -10.46
C PHE A 174 5.85 4.50 -11.26
N LEU A 175 6.64 3.46 -10.94
CA LEU A 175 6.54 2.16 -11.60
C LEU A 175 5.16 1.53 -11.42
N ALA A 176 4.60 1.59 -10.22
CA ALA A 176 3.30 1.02 -9.90
C ALA A 176 2.14 1.66 -10.68
N THR A 177 2.27 2.93 -11.10
CA THR A 177 1.21 3.59 -11.91
C THR A 177 1.00 2.95 -13.28
N PHE A 178 2.00 2.24 -13.82
CA PHE A 178 1.94 1.53 -15.10
C PHE A 178 1.60 0.05 -14.98
N ALA A 179 1.43 -0.45 -13.76
CA ALA A 179 1.10 -1.85 -13.53
C ALA A 179 -0.34 -2.16 -13.94
N ASP A 180 -0.63 -3.44 -14.15
CA ASP A 180 -1.99 -3.93 -14.29
C ASP A 180 -2.71 -3.93 -12.93
N ALA A 181 -4.03 -4.03 -12.96
CA ALA A 181 -4.80 -4.29 -11.76
C ALA A 181 -4.37 -5.63 -11.14
N ALA A 182 -4.18 -5.64 -9.83
CA ALA A 182 -3.83 -6.84 -9.11
C ALA A 182 -5.09 -7.54 -8.58
N THR A 183 -5.21 -8.83 -8.82
CA THR A 183 -6.27 -9.63 -8.19
C THR A 183 -5.92 -9.82 -6.72
N ARG A 184 -6.81 -9.41 -5.84
CA ARG A 184 -6.73 -9.65 -4.41
C ARG A 184 -7.82 -10.59 -3.97
N GLU A 185 -7.51 -11.43 -2.99
CA GLU A 185 -8.47 -12.29 -2.33
C GLU A 185 -8.60 -11.88 -0.86
N THR A 186 -9.82 -11.68 -0.42
CA THR A 186 -10.15 -11.52 0.99
C THR A 186 -10.81 -12.81 1.47
N MET A 187 -10.33 -13.33 2.58
CA MET A 187 -10.93 -14.47 3.25
C MET A 187 -11.49 -14.01 4.59
N THR A 188 -12.76 -14.27 4.81
CA THR A 188 -13.45 -14.01 6.07
C THR A 188 -13.94 -15.34 6.64
N ALA A 189 -13.55 -15.64 7.88
CA ALA A 189 -14.01 -16.82 8.60
C ALA A 189 -14.89 -16.38 9.78
N LYS A 190 -16.09 -16.98 9.89
CA LYS A 190 -16.92 -16.85 11.09
C LYS A 190 -16.69 -18.06 11.99
N ILE A 191 -16.40 -17.80 13.24
CA ILE A 191 -16.15 -18.81 14.25
C ILE A 191 -17.26 -18.72 15.29
N ASN A 192 -17.93 -19.83 15.53
CA ASN A 192 -18.92 -19.97 16.62
C ASN A 192 -18.23 -20.54 17.86
N VAL A 193 -18.35 -19.83 18.98
CA VAL A 193 -17.88 -20.28 20.29
C VAL A 193 -19.03 -20.16 21.25
N ASN A 194 -19.76 -21.27 21.49
CA ASN A 194 -20.91 -21.33 22.39
C ASN A 194 -21.94 -20.23 22.11
N ASP A 195 -22.42 -20.18 20.86
CA ASP A 195 -23.38 -19.20 20.29
C ASP A 195 -22.91 -17.75 20.20
N GLU A 196 -21.67 -17.46 20.56
CA GLU A 196 -21.03 -16.18 20.28
C GLU A 196 -20.25 -16.26 18.95
N LEU A 197 -20.50 -15.31 18.06
CA LEU A 197 -19.88 -15.29 16.73
C LEU A 197 -18.67 -14.34 16.72
N PHE A 198 -17.56 -14.86 16.18
CA PHE A 198 -16.31 -14.11 15.98
C PHE A 198 -15.94 -14.11 14.51
N VAL A 199 -15.35 -13.01 14.05
CA VAL A 199 -14.96 -12.81 12.65
C VAL A 199 -13.46 -12.61 12.56
N ALA A 200 -12.80 -13.50 11.82
CA ALA A 200 -11.42 -13.32 11.40
C ALA A 200 -11.41 -12.94 9.92
N ALA A 201 -10.73 -11.85 9.58
CA ALA A 201 -10.55 -11.43 8.20
C ALA A 201 -9.08 -11.31 7.83
N GLY A 202 -8.73 -11.82 6.66
CA GLY A 202 -7.40 -11.71 6.10
C GLY A 202 -7.48 -11.39 4.61
N SER A 203 -6.49 -10.68 4.07
CA SER A 203 -6.36 -10.47 2.64
C SER A 203 -5.01 -10.97 2.15
N THR A 204 -5.01 -11.68 1.03
CA THR A 204 -3.81 -12.08 0.33
C THR A 204 -3.67 -11.28 -0.95
N GLY A 205 -2.44 -10.81 -1.25
CA GLY A 205 -2.12 -10.32 -2.59
C GLY A 205 -1.76 -11.52 -3.47
N GLY A 206 -2.32 -11.59 -4.68
CA GLY A 206 -1.81 -12.50 -5.70
C GLY A 206 -0.31 -12.24 -5.95
N GLU A 207 0.40 -13.20 -6.56
CA GLU A 207 1.86 -13.11 -6.78
C GLU A 207 2.32 -11.80 -7.46
N GLU A 208 1.51 -11.22 -8.33
CA GLU A 208 1.82 -9.95 -9.00
C GLU A 208 1.66 -8.73 -8.10
N GLY A 209 0.72 -8.72 -7.15
CA GLY A 209 0.53 -7.59 -6.23
C GLY A 209 1.65 -7.43 -5.20
N ARG A 210 2.40 -8.48 -4.89
CA ARG A 210 3.53 -8.44 -3.95
C ARG A 210 4.80 -7.81 -4.52
N ARG A 211 4.93 -7.70 -5.84
CA ARG A 211 6.15 -7.18 -6.50
C ARG A 211 6.25 -5.65 -6.53
N PHE A 212 5.15 -4.94 -6.30
CA PHE A 212 5.08 -3.47 -6.35
C PHE A 212 4.83 -2.78 -4.98
N MET A 213 4.83 -3.55 -3.88
CA MET A 213 4.72 -3.00 -2.52
C MET A 213 6.06 -2.93 -1.81
#